data_1a7681c44718eaec0612b7a53e95ec18
#
_entry.id   1a7681c44718eaec0612b7a53e95ec18
#
_cell.length_a   1.000
_cell.length_b   1.000
_cell.length_c   1.000
_cell.angle_alpha   90.00
_cell.angle_beta   90.00
_cell.angle_gamma   90.00
#
_symmetry.space_group_name_H-M   'P 1'
#
loop_
_entity.id
_entity.type
_entity.pdbx_description
1 polymer ?
#
loop_
_entity_poly.entity_id
_entity_poly.type
_entity_poly.pdbx_seq_one_letter_code
_entity_poly.pdbx_strand_id
1 'polypeptide(L)'
;MKHPKRRAALCLLLALLTACAPPGAEELKAGTICRRPEAEAVLCETTPQELLASGDLRGADLRGLDLSGAEAALSASDFDTNTRWPEDLPGNFDPVRLLELGKDPGLGLRALHERGITGKGVGIAIIDQALLVEHQEYADRLRLYQEYHTAAQDPASTHGPAVASIAPGETVGAAPEALLYFIADDVGTGDAEHFVRDMTYYAEDVDRLTALNKTLPENEKIRVISMSVGWMPDTPGAEEIEAAIQRARAAGIAVVCVSSRDPLLEPWMGMGQALYGDPNDPADCRPGAFWEDSLYSGEYRGTDGSLLLVPMDRRTVASPAGEAEYAYFAEGGMSWTVPYVAGLYALACQVKPEVTYEEFLEAARSTARPVSAWRDEIEYPYGKVVNPAALLEALR
;
A
#
# COMPACT_ATOMS: atom_id res chain seq x y z
N MET A 1 -43.60 -77.32 -13.35
CA MET A 1 -42.57 -76.50 -14.04
C MET A 1 -42.39 -75.23 -13.27
N LYS A 2 -41.24 -75.08 -12.57
CA LYS A 2 -40.98 -74.02 -11.61
C LYS A 2 -40.14 -72.93 -12.31
N HIS A 3 -40.60 -71.70 -12.31
CA HIS A 3 -39.80 -70.52 -12.73
C HIS A 3 -39.06 -69.95 -11.53
N PRO A 4 -37.74 -69.67 -11.63
CA PRO A 4 -37.05 -68.98 -10.57
C PRO A 4 -37.13 -67.43 -10.69
N LYS A 5 -37.46 -66.79 -9.59
CA LYS A 5 -37.46 -65.36 -9.44
C LYS A 5 -35.99 -64.85 -9.41
N ARG A 6 -35.64 -64.01 -10.38
CA ARG A 6 -34.38 -63.23 -10.35
C ARG A 6 -34.58 -61.98 -9.44
N ARG A 7 -33.85 -61.91 -8.35
CA ARG A 7 -33.67 -60.70 -7.54
C ARG A 7 -32.67 -59.77 -8.27
N ALA A 8 -33.12 -58.61 -8.70
CA ALA A 8 -32.25 -57.54 -9.15
C ALA A 8 -31.65 -56.85 -7.93
N ALA A 9 -30.34 -56.91 -7.77
CA ALA A 9 -29.61 -56.10 -6.81
C ALA A 9 -29.40 -54.70 -7.41
N LEU A 10 -30.01 -53.70 -6.73
CA LEU A 10 -29.80 -52.27 -7.05
C LEU A 10 -28.48 -51.81 -6.44
N CYS A 11 -27.40 -51.75 -7.23
CA CYS A 11 -26.17 -51.10 -6.82
C CYS A 11 -26.37 -49.58 -6.93
N LEU A 12 -26.52 -48.93 -5.75
CA LEU A 12 -26.42 -47.50 -5.65
C LEU A 12 -24.92 -47.15 -5.85
N LEU A 13 -24.57 -46.61 -7.03
CA LEU A 13 -23.30 -45.93 -7.22
C LEU A 13 -23.44 -44.55 -6.58
N LEU A 14 -22.85 -44.36 -5.39
CA LEU A 14 -22.55 -43.03 -4.85
C LEU A 14 -21.42 -42.48 -5.74
N ALA A 15 -21.76 -41.64 -6.72
CA ALA A 15 -20.76 -40.77 -7.36
C ALA A 15 -20.33 -39.71 -6.35
N LEU A 16 -19.15 -39.93 -5.74
CA LEU A 16 -18.40 -38.87 -5.08
C LEU A 16 -18.01 -37.85 -6.19
N LEU A 17 -18.77 -36.75 -6.22
CA LEU A 17 -18.32 -35.55 -6.90
C LEU A 17 -17.11 -34.98 -6.13
N THR A 18 -15.94 -35.48 -6.44
CA THR A 18 -14.70 -34.74 -6.19
C THR A 18 -14.77 -33.54 -7.13
N ALA A 19 -15.10 -32.37 -6.57
CA ALA A 19 -14.86 -31.12 -7.27
C ALA A 19 -13.37 -31.07 -7.61
N CYS A 20 -13.04 -31.22 -8.89
CA CYS A 20 -11.69 -30.95 -9.36
C CYS A 20 -11.40 -29.48 -9.05
N ALA A 21 -10.48 -29.23 -8.13
CA ALA A 21 -9.85 -27.93 -8.03
C ALA A 21 -9.17 -27.62 -9.39
N PRO A 22 -9.21 -26.37 -9.86
CA PRO A 22 -8.52 -26.00 -11.07
C PRO A 22 -7.03 -26.36 -10.96
N PRO A 23 -6.37 -26.81 -12.03
CA PRO A 23 -4.96 -27.14 -12.00
C PRO A 23 -4.17 -25.85 -11.77
N GLY A 24 -3.49 -25.73 -10.61
CA GLY A 24 -2.53 -24.66 -10.35
C GLY A 24 -2.62 -23.91 -9.03
N ALA A 25 -3.61 -24.16 -8.17
CA ALA A 25 -3.63 -23.52 -6.85
C ALA A 25 -2.65 -24.25 -5.91
N GLU A 26 -1.39 -23.88 -5.96
CA GLU A 26 -0.43 -24.27 -4.93
C GLU A 26 -0.89 -23.66 -3.59
N GLU A 27 -1.09 -24.49 -2.59
CA GLU A 27 -1.60 -24.06 -1.27
C GLU A 27 -0.53 -23.23 -0.56
N LEU A 28 -0.84 -21.97 -0.24
CA LEU A 28 0.07 -21.09 0.51
C LEU A 28 0.38 -21.69 1.89
N LYS A 29 1.64 -21.58 2.29
CA LYS A 29 2.10 -21.99 3.64
C LYS A 29 2.82 -20.84 4.30
N ALA A 30 2.38 -20.43 5.47
CA ALA A 30 3.11 -19.47 6.30
C ALA A 30 4.56 -19.94 6.52
N GLY A 31 5.51 -19.02 6.47
CA GLY A 31 6.94 -19.31 6.52
C GLY A 31 7.60 -19.58 5.17
N THR A 32 6.85 -19.60 4.04
CA THR A 32 7.43 -19.64 2.71
C THR A 32 7.95 -18.25 2.35
N ILE A 33 9.26 -18.13 2.05
CA ILE A 33 9.90 -16.88 1.63
C ILE A 33 10.76 -17.19 0.42
N CYS A 34 10.34 -16.71 -0.76
CA CYS A 34 11.14 -16.69 -1.96
C CYS A 34 12.13 -15.51 -1.89
N ARG A 35 13.32 -15.65 -2.48
CA ARG A 35 14.33 -14.59 -2.44
C ARG A 35 14.70 -14.17 -3.84
N ARG A 36 14.83 -12.87 -4.04
CA ARG A 36 15.36 -12.26 -5.27
C ARG A 36 16.70 -11.59 -5.02
N PRO A 37 17.54 -11.44 -6.06
CA PRO A 37 18.73 -10.60 -5.95
C PRO A 37 18.31 -9.13 -5.68
N GLU A 38 19.22 -8.39 -5.03
CA GLU A 38 19.09 -6.94 -4.89
C GLU A 38 18.94 -6.28 -6.26
N ALA A 39 18.18 -5.19 -6.31
CA ALA A 39 18.15 -4.34 -7.49
C ALA A 39 19.52 -3.67 -7.64
N GLU A 40 20.16 -3.86 -8.78
CA GLU A 40 21.33 -3.05 -9.10
C GLU A 40 20.89 -1.57 -9.12
N ALA A 41 21.67 -0.73 -8.43
CA ALA A 41 21.46 0.72 -8.52
C ALA A 41 21.53 1.10 -10.00
N VAL A 42 20.42 1.53 -10.56
CA VAL A 42 20.37 1.96 -11.97
C VAL A 42 21.18 3.25 -12.05
N LEU A 43 22.46 3.12 -12.45
CA LEU A 43 23.25 4.25 -12.90
C LEU A 43 22.60 4.73 -14.19
N CYS A 44 21.80 5.79 -14.06
CA CYS A 44 21.13 6.38 -15.23
C CYS A 44 22.20 6.93 -16.19
N GLU A 45 22.22 6.44 -17.43
CA GLU A 45 23.09 6.98 -18.51
C GLU A 45 22.65 8.39 -18.95
N THR A 46 21.68 8.98 -18.26
CA THR A 46 21.08 10.30 -18.51
C THR A 46 22.00 11.40 -18.01
N THR A 47 22.01 12.54 -18.66
CA THR A 47 22.77 13.69 -18.15
C THR A 47 22.12 14.22 -16.87
N PRO A 48 22.89 14.79 -15.93
CA PRO A 48 22.34 15.38 -14.71
C PRO A 48 21.28 16.47 -14.96
N GLN A 49 21.36 17.20 -16.06
CA GLN A 49 20.34 18.18 -16.47
C GLN A 49 19.02 17.53 -16.89
N GLU A 50 19.08 16.39 -17.60
CA GLU A 50 17.89 15.60 -17.93
C GLU A 50 17.27 14.98 -16.70
N LEU A 51 18.07 14.52 -15.72
CA LEU A 51 17.60 14.04 -14.42
C LEU A 51 16.85 15.11 -13.64
N LEU A 52 17.40 16.34 -13.53
CA LEU A 52 16.70 17.45 -12.90
C LEU A 52 15.39 17.79 -13.61
N ALA A 53 15.34 17.66 -14.93
CA ALA A 53 14.13 17.88 -15.71
C ALA A 53 13.10 16.75 -15.56
N SER A 54 13.54 15.51 -15.30
CA SER A 54 12.65 14.38 -15.05
C SER A 54 12.02 14.40 -13.66
N GLY A 55 12.67 15.04 -12.69
CA GLY A 55 12.26 15.02 -11.28
C GLY A 55 12.62 13.74 -10.54
N ASP A 56 13.28 12.76 -11.17
CA ASP A 56 13.74 11.53 -10.53
C ASP A 56 15.28 11.52 -10.43
N LEU A 57 15.79 11.73 -9.21
CA LEU A 57 17.21 11.84 -8.90
C LEU A 57 17.75 10.60 -8.16
N ARG A 58 16.96 9.54 -8.04
CA ARG A 58 17.34 8.33 -7.31
C ARG A 58 18.58 7.70 -7.95
N GLY A 59 19.60 7.42 -7.11
CA GLY A 59 20.88 6.86 -7.53
C GLY A 59 21.77 7.82 -8.34
N ALA A 60 21.36 9.06 -8.59
CA ALA A 60 22.09 10.01 -9.41
C ALA A 60 23.37 10.52 -8.73
N ASP A 61 24.43 10.80 -9.51
CA ASP A 61 25.62 11.51 -9.08
C ASP A 61 25.60 12.96 -9.57
N LEU A 62 25.21 13.88 -8.69
CA LEU A 62 25.03 15.31 -8.97
C LEU A 62 26.25 16.15 -8.53
N ARG A 63 27.33 15.55 -8.00
CA ARG A 63 28.47 16.25 -7.40
C ARG A 63 29.19 17.23 -8.33
N GLY A 64 29.10 17.05 -9.62
CA GLY A 64 29.72 17.95 -10.63
C GLY A 64 28.83 19.07 -11.12
N LEU A 65 27.59 19.21 -10.60
CA LEU A 65 26.62 20.17 -11.07
C LEU A 65 26.59 21.45 -10.24
N ASP A 66 26.41 22.56 -10.93
CA ASP A 66 25.93 23.80 -10.32
C ASP A 66 24.41 23.76 -10.23
N LEU A 67 23.90 23.60 -9.01
CA LEU A 67 22.47 23.55 -8.73
C LEU A 67 21.89 24.90 -8.31
N SER A 68 22.64 26.00 -8.43
CA SER A 68 22.17 27.34 -8.08
C SER A 68 20.91 27.69 -8.90
N GLY A 69 19.85 28.13 -8.19
CA GLY A 69 18.55 28.42 -8.79
C GLY A 69 17.65 27.22 -9.08
N ALA A 70 18.05 26.00 -8.67
CA ALA A 70 17.26 24.78 -8.88
C ALA A 70 16.36 24.42 -7.68
N GLU A 71 16.19 25.31 -6.67
CA GLU A 71 15.47 24.98 -5.41
C GLU A 71 14.07 24.43 -5.64
N ALA A 72 13.32 25.00 -6.59
CA ALA A 72 11.97 24.56 -6.88
C ALA A 72 11.95 23.15 -7.49
N ALA A 73 12.85 22.87 -8.45
CA ALA A 73 12.98 21.57 -9.08
C ALA A 73 13.41 20.50 -8.06
N LEU A 74 14.43 20.78 -7.24
CA LEU A 74 14.90 19.88 -6.20
C LEU A 74 13.84 19.57 -5.16
N SER A 75 13.04 20.57 -4.76
CA SER A 75 11.96 20.42 -3.79
C SER A 75 10.79 19.57 -4.30
N ALA A 76 10.68 19.43 -5.61
CA ALA A 76 9.68 18.61 -6.29
C ALA A 76 10.24 17.27 -6.81
N SER A 77 11.52 16.98 -6.54
CA SER A 77 12.17 15.78 -7.07
C SER A 77 12.15 14.63 -6.06
N ASP A 78 12.08 13.42 -6.60
CA ASP A 78 12.34 12.18 -5.90
C ASP A 78 13.85 11.93 -5.83
N PHE A 79 14.32 11.38 -4.72
CA PHE A 79 15.73 11.01 -4.53
C PHE A 79 15.85 9.89 -3.50
N ASP A 80 17.04 9.34 -3.34
CA ASP A 80 17.28 8.26 -2.40
C ASP A 80 18.57 8.45 -1.60
N THR A 81 18.86 7.51 -0.70
CA THR A 81 20.09 7.48 0.09
C THR A 81 21.35 7.29 -0.76
N ASN A 82 21.22 6.85 -2.02
CA ASN A 82 22.32 6.69 -2.97
C ASN A 82 22.56 7.94 -3.84
N THR A 83 21.66 8.91 -3.81
CA THR A 83 21.83 10.18 -4.53
C THR A 83 23.02 10.94 -3.96
N ARG A 84 23.98 11.29 -4.83
CA ARG A 84 25.21 11.99 -4.45
C ARG A 84 25.11 13.47 -4.77
N TRP A 85 25.08 14.26 -3.73
CA TRP A 85 24.89 15.71 -3.80
C TRP A 85 26.20 16.46 -3.96
N PRO A 86 26.23 17.65 -4.60
CA PRO A 86 27.36 18.57 -4.53
C PRO A 86 27.54 19.11 -3.11
N GLU A 87 28.73 19.65 -2.82
CA GLU A 87 29.03 20.22 -1.50
C GLU A 87 28.13 21.41 -1.15
N ASP A 88 27.86 22.26 -2.18
CA ASP A 88 27.00 23.43 -2.03
C ASP A 88 25.61 23.15 -2.62
N LEU A 89 24.58 23.15 -1.77
CA LEU A 89 23.18 23.02 -2.17
C LEU A 89 22.48 24.39 -2.15
N PRO A 90 21.55 24.65 -3.09
CA PRO A 90 20.93 25.96 -3.20
C PRO A 90 19.93 26.21 -2.07
N GLY A 91 19.88 27.46 -1.62
CA GLY A 91 18.88 27.95 -0.68
C GLY A 91 18.85 27.17 0.64
N ASN A 92 17.69 26.69 0.99
CA ASN A 92 17.44 25.88 2.19
C ASN A 92 17.19 24.41 1.86
N PHE A 93 17.54 23.94 0.66
CA PHE A 93 17.32 22.55 0.29
C PHE A 93 18.23 21.64 1.11
N ASP A 94 17.61 20.76 1.90
CA ASP A 94 18.27 19.81 2.80
C ASP A 94 17.69 18.40 2.58
N PRO A 95 18.31 17.58 1.70
CA PRO A 95 17.80 16.26 1.39
C PRO A 95 17.85 15.29 2.57
N VAL A 96 18.81 15.45 3.48
CA VAL A 96 18.89 14.60 4.68
C VAL A 96 17.71 14.87 5.59
N ARG A 97 17.38 16.14 5.81
CA ARG A 97 16.23 16.53 6.61
C ARG A 97 14.91 16.06 5.96
N LEU A 98 14.78 16.13 4.65
CA LEU A 98 13.58 15.64 3.94
C LEU A 98 13.41 14.13 4.08
N LEU A 99 14.51 13.35 3.92
CA LEU A 99 14.48 11.91 4.15
C LEU A 99 14.02 11.59 5.60
N GLU A 100 14.56 12.27 6.60
CA GLU A 100 14.21 11.99 7.99
C GLU A 100 12.76 12.42 8.34
N LEU A 101 12.30 13.57 7.85
CA LEU A 101 10.91 13.99 8.02
C LEU A 101 9.94 13.03 7.35
N GLY A 102 10.27 12.56 6.13
CA GLY A 102 9.45 11.63 5.37
C GLY A 102 9.32 10.23 6.00
N LYS A 103 10.24 9.86 6.92
CA LYS A 103 10.14 8.61 7.69
C LYS A 103 9.07 8.66 8.77
N ASP A 104 8.65 9.83 9.23
CA ASP A 104 7.56 9.92 10.21
C ASP A 104 6.24 9.54 9.52
N PRO A 105 5.50 8.52 9.99
CA PRO A 105 4.22 8.17 9.40
C PRO A 105 3.17 9.29 9.52
N GLY A 106 3.40 10.26 10.39
CA GLY A 106 2.53 11.43 10.57
C GLY A 106 1.29 11.15 11.42
N LEU A 107 0.46 12.18 11.54
CA LEU A 107 -0.84 12.14 12.23
C LEU A 107 -0.76 11.66 13.68
N GLY A 108 0.40 11.80 14.34
CA GLY A 108 0.62 11.41 15.74
C GLY A 108 0.77 9.92 15.96
N LEU A 109 1.06 9.13 14.90
CA LEU A 109 1.19 7.67 15.02
C LEU A 109 2.34 7.27 15.94
N ARG A 110 3.48 7.96 15.91
CA ARG A 110 4.61 7.64 16.80
C ARG A 110 4.23 7.71 18.29
N ALA A 111 3.40 8.67 18.67
CA ALA A 111 2.89 8.76 20.03
C ALA A 111 1.94 7.61 20.40
N LEU A 112 1.27 6.99 19.44
CA LEU A 112 0.49 5.76 19.64
C LEU A 112 1.42 4.55 19.75
N HIS A 113 2.48 4.48 18.92
CA HIS A 113 3.48 3.42 18.99
C HIS A 113 4.19 3.40 20.36
N GLU A 114 4.58 4.56 20.89
CA GLU A 114 5.15 4.68 22.24
C GLU A 114 4.22 4.17 23.36
N ARG A 115 2.92 4.19 23.12
CA ARG A 115 1.89 3.63 24.02
C ARG A 115 1.61 2.16 23.78
N GLY A 116 2.38 1.48 22.91
CA GLY A 116 2.24 0.08 22.55
C GLY A 116 1.10 -0.25 21.59
N ILE A 117 0.54 0.76 20.91
CA ILE A 117 -0.45 0.56 19.84
C ILE A 117 0.30 0.56 18.51
N THR A 118 0.70 -0.63 18.08
CA THR A 118 1.71 -0.86 17.02
C THR A 118 1.24 -1.83 15.94
N GLY A 119 -0.01 -2.33 16.03
CA GLY A 119 -0.52 -3.39 15.16
C GLY A 119 -0.08 -4.80 15.56
N LYS A 120 0.52 -4.96 16.73
CA LYS A 120 1.02 -6.23 17.23
C LYS A 120 -0.07 -7.30 17.29
N GLY A 121 0.25 -8.50 16.75
CA GLY A 121 -0.68 -9.62 16.71
C GLY A 121 -1.73 -9.51 15.61
N VAL A 122 -1.55 -8.62 14.63
CA VAL A 122 -2.45 -8.43 13.50
C VAL A 122 -1.69 -8.68 12.20
N GLY A 123 -2.23 -9.51 11.31
CA GLY A 123 -1.69 -9.75 9.98
C GLY A 123 -2.22 -8.71 8.98
N ILE A 124 -1.29 -8.13 8.21
CA ILE A 124 -1.55 -7.34 7.01
C ILE A 124 -1.06 -8.17 5.82
N ALA A 125 -1.91 -8.42 4.85
CA ALA A 125 -1.49 -8.99 3.58
C ALA A 125 -1.36 -7.87 2.54
N ILE A 126 -0.34 -7.99 1.67
CA ILE A 126 -0.13 -7.06 0.55
C ILE A 126 -0.01 -7.89 -0.72
N ILE A 127 -0.70 -7.46 -1.77
CA ILE A 127 -0.55 -7.97 -3.13
C ILE A 127 0.00 -6.83 -3.97
N ASP A 128 1.23 -6.96 -4.44
CA ASP A 128 1.94 -5.90 -5.16
C ASP A 128 3.13 -6.47 -5.95
N GLN A 129 3.97 -5.64 -6.53
CA GLN A 129 5.18 -6.03 -7.24
C GLN A 129 6.25 -6.62 -6.31
N ALA A 130 7.27 -7.23 -6.92
CA ALA A 130 8.31 -8.00 -6.22
C ALA A 130 9.03 -7.22 -5.10
N LEU A 131 9.30 -7.91 -3.99
CA LEU A 131 9.83 -7.37 -2.74
C LEU A 131 11.32 -7.70 -2.57
N LEU A 132 12.11 -6.76 -2.02
CA LEU A 132 13.41 -7.05 -1.42
C LEU A 132 13.17 -7.56 0.01
N VAL A 133 13.15 -8.87 0.19
CA VAL A 133 12.68 -9.51 1.44
C VAL A 133 13.56 -9.25 2.66
N GLU A 134 14.83 -8.92 2.46
CA GLU A 134 15.82 -8.66 3.50
C GLU A 134 15.79 -7.21 4.03
N HIS A 135 14.94 -6.32 3.47
CA HIS A 135 14.96 -4.92 3.89
C HIS A 135 14.56 -4.75 5.36
N GLN A 136 15.36 -3.99 6.12
CA GLN A 136 15.27 -3.82 7.57
C GLN A 136 13.89 -3.34 8.05
N GLU A 137 13.13 -2.62 7.24
CA GLU A 137 11.80 -2.10 7.61
C GLU A 137 10.78 -3.20 7.90
N TYR A 138 10.89 -4.38 7.25
CA TYR A 138 9.84 -5.40 7.34
C TYR A 138 10.35 -6.85 7.41
N ALA A 139 11.64 -7.12 7.22
CA ALA A 139 12.18 -8.49 7.19
C ALA A 139 11.79 -9.32 8.40
N ASP A 140 11.89 -8.76 9.61
CA ASP A 140 11.56 -9.46 10.87
C ASP A 140 10.07 -9.76 11.03
N ARG A 141 9.21 -9.05 10.30
CA ARG A 141 7.74 -9.23 10.35
C ARG A 141 7.18 -10.04 9.20
N LEU A 142 8.01 -10.33 8.20
CA LEU A 142 7.61 -11.10 7.02
C LEU A 142 7.32 -12.55 7.41
N ARG A 143 6.09 -13.01 7.12
CA ARG A 143 5.59 -14.36 7.42
C ARG A 143 5.34 -15.19 6.18
N LEU A 144 5.15 -14.52 5.04
CA LEU A 144 4.97 -15.12 3.73
C LEU A 144 5.52 -14.16 2.69
N TYR A 145 6.31 -14.66 1.76
CA TYR A 145 6.59 -14.04 0.49
C TYR A 145 6.52 -15.09 -0.62
N GLN A 146 5.56 -14.95 -1.50
CA GLN A 146 5.35 -15.84 -2.64
C GLN A 146 5.16 -15.00 -3.91
N GLU A 147 5.61 -15.52 -5.05
CA GLU A 147 5.54 -14.84 -6.34
C GLU A 147 4.65 -15.62 -7.29
N TYR A 148 3.77 -14.88 -7.99
CA TYR A 148 2.93 -15.36 -9.08
C TYR A 148 3.00 -14.36 -10.22
N HIS A 149 2.93 -14.83 -11.45
CA HIS A 149 2.88 -14.00 -12.67
C HIS A 149 3.93 -12.87 -12.73
N THR A 150 5.06 -13.04 -12.05
CA THR A 150 6.19 -12.12 -12.10
C THR A 150 7.30 -12.71 -12.94
N ALA A 151 8.13 -11.88 -13.58
CA ALA A 151 9.33 -12.35 -14.26
C ALA A 151 10.38 -12.77 -13.22
N ALA A 152 10.62 -14.07 -13.08
CA ALA A 152 11.46 -14.66 -12.02
C ALA A 152 12.92 -14.16 -11.98
N GLN A 153 13.37 -13.42 -13.00
CA GLN A 153 14.73 -12.91 -13.12
C GLN A 153 14.84 -11.40 -12.87
N ASP A 154 13.72 -10.71 -12.72
CA ASP A 154 13.73 -9.28 -12.47
C ASP A 154 14.11 -9.00 -11.00
N PRO A 155 14.84 -7.92 -10.71
CA PRO A 155 15.13 -7.51 -9.35
C PRO A 155 13.83 -7.10 -8.62
N ALA A 156 13.93 -6.88 -7.32
CA ALA A 156 12.84 -6.27 -6.56
C ALA A 156 12.43 -4.94 -7.19
N SER A 157 11.13 -4.66 -7.24
CA SER A 157 10.62 -3.39 -7.77
C SER A 157 10.80 -2.26 -6.77
N THR A 158 10.60 -1.03 -7.21
CA THR A 158 10.53 0.12 -6.28
C THR A 158 9.20 0.12 -5.51
N HIS A 159 8.12 -0.34 -6.13
CA HIS A 159 6.76 -0.20 -5.59
C HIS A 159 6.48 -1.17 -4.44
N GLY A 160 6.85 -2.46 -4.58
CA GLY A 160 6.63 -3.47 -3.54
C GLY A 160 7.26 -3.11 -2.18
N PRO A 161 8.59 -2.82 -2.11
CA PRO A 161 9.24 -2.34 -0.90
C PRO A 161 8.61 -1.09 -0.30
N ALA A 162 8.22 -0.12 -1.14
CA ALA A 162 7.59 1.11 -0.70
C ALA A 162 6.28 0.84 0.04
N VAL A 163 5.33 0.12 -0.58
CA VAL A 163 4.02 -0.18 0.04
C VAL A 163 4.17 -1.08 1.27
N ALA A 164 5.11 -2.02 1.25
CA ALA A 164 5.42 -2.86 2.41
C ALA A 164 5.91 -2.01 3.59
N SER A 165 6.80 -1.05 3.36
CA SER A 165 7.34 -0.20 4.42
C SER A 165 6.28 0.77 4.99
N ILE A 166 5.36 1.29 4.19
CA ILE A 166 4.30 2.20 4.65
C ILE A 166 3.31 1.51 5.59
N ALA A 167 3.03 0.23 5.41
CA ALA A 167 2.10 -0.51 6.27
C ALA A 167 2.80 -1.01 7.55
N PRO A 168 3.59 -2.14 7.55
CA PRO A 168 4.25 -2.66 8.75
C PRO A 168 5.71 -2.23 8.90
N GLY A 169 6.17 -1.16 8.20
CA GLY A 169 7.57 -0.71 8.35
C GLY A 169 7.92 -0.33 9.78
N GLU A 170 9.13 -0.68 10.22
CA GLU A 170 9.60 -0.46 11.58
C GLU A 170 9.68 1.02 11.95
N THR A 171 10.22 1.82 11.04
CA THR A 171 10.43 3.25 11.29
C THR A 171 9.50 4.15 10.49
N VAL A 172 9.04 3.70 9.31
CA VAL A 172 8.22 4.49 8.39
C VAL A 172 6.75 4.06 8.33
N GLY A 173 6.44 2.89 8.92
CA GLY A 173 5.14 2.26 8.81
C GLY A 173 4.09 2.78 9.78
N ALA A 174 2.83 2.64 9.38
CA ALA A 174 1.69 2.98 10.21
C ALA A 174 1.47 1.97 11.35
N ALA A 175 1.84 0.68 11.18
CA ALA A 175 1.64 -0.40 12.14
C ALA A 175 2.91 -1.26 12.30
N PRO A 176 3.98 -0.76 12.97
CA PRO A 176 5.34 -1.31 12.91
C PRO A 176 5.53 -2.71 13.51
N GLU A 177 4.59 -3.24 14.28
CA GLU A 177 4.64 -4.61 14.80
C GLU A 177 3.57 -5.54 14.17
N ALA A 178 2.87 -5.08 13.12
CA ALA A 178 1.97 -5.95 12.37
C ALA A 178 2.77 -6.99 11.56
N LEU A 179 2.18 -8.17 11.38
CA LEU A 179 2.79 -9.26 10.61
C LEU A 179 2.53 -9.05 9.12
N LEU A 180 3.52 -9.29 8.27
CA LEU A 180 3.44 -9.11 6.83
C LEU A 180 3.29 -10.46 6.10
N TYR A 181 2.24 -10.57 5.31
CA TYR A 181 2.04 -11.62 4.31
C TYR A 181 2.07 -10.96 2.93
N PHE A 182 2.97 -11.36 2.06
CA PHE A 182 3.16 -10.68 0.80
C PHE A 182 3.08 -11.66 -0.38
N ILE A 183 2.24 -11.32 -1.35
CA ILE A 183 2.22 -11.96 -2.66
C ILE A 183 2.72 -10.95 -3.68
N ALA A 184 3.75 -11.32 -4.44
CA ALA A 184 4.20 -10.54 -5.58
C ALA A 184 3.49 -11.02 -6.85
N ASP A 185 2.76 -10.10 -7.50
CA ASP A 185 2.05 -10.33 -8.75
C ASP A 185 1.99 -9.04 -9.57
N ASP A 186 2.27 -9.13 -10.86
CA ASP A 186 2.32 -7.96 -11.76
C ASP A 186 0.94 -7.53 -12.31
N VAL A 187 -0.14 -8.12 -11.85
CA VAL A 187 -1.54 -7.79 -12.20
C VAL A 187 -1.88 -7.83 -13.69
N GLY A 188 -1.10 -8.58 -14.48
CA GLY A 188 -1.33 -8.67 -15.92
C GLY A 188 -0.20 -9.36 -16.67
N THR A 189 -0.27 -9.33 -17.97
CA THR A 189 0.70 -9.95 -18.88
C THR A 189 1.14 -9.00 -19.97
N GLY A 190 2.31 -9.24 -20.52
CA GLY A 190 2.87 -8.46 -21.62
C GLY A 190 4.20 -7.78 -21.24
N ASP A 191 4.72 -7.01 -22.17
CA ASP A 191 5.87 -6.13 -21.97
C ASP A 191 5.43 -4.69 -21.71
N ALA A 192 6.37 -3.78 -21.50
CA ALA A 192 6.10 -2.37 -21.20
C ALA A 192 5.26 -1.65 -22.28
N GLU A 193 5.29 -2.13 -23.54
CA GLU A 193 4.53 -1.53 -24.65
C GLU A 193 3.14 -2.18 -24.83
N HIS A 194 2.99 -3.46 -24.40
CA HIS A 194 1.80 -4.27 -24.64
C HIS A 194 1.24 -4.89 -23.36
N PHE A 195 1.38 -4.21 -22.23
CA PHE A 195 0.87 -4.68 -20.95
C PHE A 195 -0.65 -4.70 -20.93
N VAL A 196 -1.23 -5.87 -20.65
CA VAL A 196 -2.67 -6.06 -20.49
C VAL A 196 -2.93 -6.40 -19.02
N ARG A 197 -3.62 -5.48 -18.35
CA ARG A 197 -4.07 -5.71 -16.96
C ARG A 197 -5.17 -6.76 -16.93
N ASP A 198 -5.05 -7.73 -16.04
CA ASP A 198 -6.05 -8.76 -15.80
C ASP A 198 -6.23 -8.99 -14.29
N MET A 199 -7.34 -8.53 -13.75
CA MET A 199 -7.66 -8.62 -12.32
C MET A 199 -7.98 -10.04 -11.84
N THR A 200 -8.08 -11.02 -12.76
CA THR A 200 -8.23 -12.43 -12.40
C THR A 200 -7.06 -12.91 -11.55
N TYR A 201 -5.84 -12.44 -11.83
CA TYR A 201 -4.64 -12.79 -11.07
C TYR A 201 -4.75 -12.34 -9.60
N TYR A 202 -5.11 -11.08 -9.39
CA TYR A 202 -5.33 -10.57 -8.04
C TYR A 202 -6.53 -11.22 -7.34
N ALA A 203 -7.57 -11.61 -8.09
CA ALA A 203 -8.69 -12.36 -7.53
C ALA A 203 -8.24 -13.71 -6.97
N GLU A 204 -7.39 -14.44 -7.71
CA GLU A 204 -6.80 -15.69 -7.24
C GLU A 204 -5.94 -15.48 -5.99
N ASP A 205 -5.16 -14.41 -5.92
CA ASP A 205 -4.31 -14.11 -4.76
C ASP A 205 -5.11 -13.75 -3.52
N VAL A 206 -6.20 -12.98 -3.66
CA VAL A 206 -7.15 -12.71 -2.58
C VAL A 206 -7.74 -14.02 -2.04
N ASP A 207 -8.10 -14.95 -2.93
CA ASP A 207 -8.62 -16.26 -2.53
C ASP A 207 -7.56 -17.12 -1.85
N ARG A 208 -6.29 -17.12 -2.34
CA ARG A 208 -5.15 -17.82 -1.70
C ARG A 208 -4.92 -17.30 -0.27
N LEU A 209 -4.88 -15.98 -0.09
CA LEU A 209 -4.72 -15.35 1.23
C LEU A 209 -5.91 -15.65 2.15
N THR A 210 -7.13 -15.65 1.60
CA THR A 210 -8.35 -16.00 2.36
C THR A 210 -8.32 -17.46 2.81
N ALA A 211 -7.82 -18.35 1.97
CA ALA A 211 -7.64 -19.78 2.33
C ALA A 211 -6.55 -19.96 3.39
N LEU A 212 -5.38 -19.32 3.22
CA LEU A 212 -4.30 -19.32 4.20
C LEU A 212 -4.79 -18.85 5.56
N ASN A 213 -5.58 -17.76 5.60
CA ASN A 213 -6.06 -17.17 6.84
C ASN A 213 -6.85 -18.16 7.71
N LYS A 214 -7.52 -19.14 7.12
CA LYS A 214 -8.25 -20.19 7.88
C LYS A 214 -7.31 -21.05 8.73
N THR A 215 -6.05 -21.20 8.29
CA THR A 215 -5.03 -22.06 8.95
C THR A 215 -4.18 -21.31 9.97
N LEU A 216 -4.16 -19.98 9.95
CA LEU A 216 -3.35 -19.17 10.85
C LEU A 216 -3.92 -19.16 12.27
N PRO A 217 -3.06 -19.07 13.32
CA PRO A 217 -3.51 -18.85 14.68
C PRO A 217 -4.13 -17.45 14.87
N GLU A 218 -4.95 -17.26 15.90
CA GLU A 218 -5.70 -16.02 16.12
C GLU A 218 -4.81 -14.76 16.18
N ASN A 219 -3.64 -14.87 16.81
CA ASN A 219 -2.67 -13.77 16.94
C ASN A 219 -1.81 -13.53 15.68
N GLU A 220 -2.12 -14.22 14.58
CA GLU A 220 -1.45 -14.07 13.28
C GLU A 220 -2.44 -13.90 12.14
N LYS A 221 -3.75 -13.81 12.45
CA LYS A 221 -4.81 -13.67 11.45
C LYS A 221 -4.60 -12.43 10.59
N ILE A 222 -4.70 -12.62 9.28
CA ILE A 222 -4.81 -11.52 8.30
C ILE A 222 -6.16 -10.84 8.55
N ARG A 223 -6.11 -9.55 8.85
CA ARG A 223 -7.30 -8.72 9.07
C ARG A 223 -7.58 -7.78 7.91
N VAL A 224 -6.55 -7.53 7.07
CA VAL A 224 -6.67 -6.65 5.92
C VAL A 224 -5.77 -7.12 4.79
N ILE A 225 -6.28 -7.02 3.55
CA ILE A 225 -5.51 -7.14 2.30
C ILE A 225 -5.39 -5.75 1.70
N SER A 226 -4.17 -5.32 1.40
CA SER A 226 -3.80 -4.06 0.77
C SER A 226 -3.42 -4.31 -0.69
N MET A 227 -4.11 -3.67 -1.62
CA MET A 227 -3.85 -3.75 -3.05
C MET A 227 -3.74 -2.34 -3.62
N SER A 228 -2.53 -1.88 -3.92
CA SER A 228 -2.28 -0.54 -4.45
C SER A 228 -2.62 -0.42 -5.93
N VAL A 229 -3.76 -0.93 -6.32
CA VAL A 229 -4.27 -1.01 -7.69
C VAL A 229 -5.75 -0.62 -7.73
N GLY A 230 -6.19 -0.11 -8.87
CA GLY A 230 -7.59 0.12 -9.19
C GLY A 230 -7.93 -0.46 -10.57
N TRP A 231 -9.22 -0.65 -10.83
CA TRP A 231 -9.72 -1.17 -12.09
C TRP A 231 -11.01 -0.46 -12.51
N MET A 232 -11.30 -0.55 -13.79
CA MET A 232 -12.55 -0.08 -14.37
C MET A 232 -13.50 -1.27 -14.58
N PRO A 233 -14.81 -1.02 -14.79
CA PRO A 233 -15.79 -2.08 -14.99
C PRO A 233 -15.54 -3.01 -16.16
N ASP A 234 -14.84 -2.51 -17.17
CA ASP A 234 -14.48 -3.21 -18.40
C ASP A 234 -13.05 -3.79 -18.37
N THR A 235 -12.35 -3.65 -17.24
CA THR A 235 -11.04 -4.30 -17.04
C THR A 235 -11.23 -5.82 -17.00
N PRO A 236 -10.43 -6.61 -17.73
CA PRO A 236 -10.44 -8.07 -17.62
C PRO A 236 -10.33 -8.52 -16.16
N GLY A 237 -11.16 -9.47 -15.74
CA GLY A 237 -11.17 -9.97 -14.37
C GLY A 237 -11.86 -9.07 -13.33
N ALA A 238 -12.54 -7.98 -13.74
CA ALA A 238 -13.20 -7.06 -12.80
C ALA A 238 -14.30 -7.74 -11.96
N GLU A 239 -15.10 -8.61 -12.54
CA GLU A 239 -16.14 -9.35 -11.80
C GLU A 239 -15.51 -10.39 -10.86
N GLU A 240 -14.43 -11.04 -11.27
CA GLU A 240 -13.68 -12.03 -10.48
C GLU A 240 -13.07 -11.42 -9.23
N ILE A 241 -12.41 -10.26 -9.36
CA ILE A 241 -11.81 -9.57 -8.20
C ILE A 241 -12.87 -9.04 -7.25
N GLU A 242 -13.97 -8.47 -7.74
CA GLU A 242 -15.10 -8.04 -6.90
C GLU A 242 -15.68 -9.22 -6.12
N ALA A 243 -15.86 -10.38 -6.76
CA ALA A 243 -16.33 -11.59 -6.10
C ALA A 243 -15.33 -12.12 -5.06
N ALA A 244 -14.02 -12.08 -5.33
CA ALA A 244 -12.97 -12.48 -4.38
C ALA A 244 -12.96 -11.55 -3.16
N ILE A 245 -13.10 -10.24 -3.36
CA ILE A 245 -13.21 -9.26 -2.26
C ILE A 245 -14.41 -9.58 -1.36
N GLN A 246 -15.57 -9.91 -1.94
CA GLN A 246 -16.75 -10.29 -1.14
C GLN A 246 -16.49 -11.57 -0.33
N ARG A 247 -15.79 -12.56 -0.91
CA ARG A 247 -15.40 -13.78 -0.17
C ARG A 247 -14.45 -13.48 0.98
N ALA A 248 -13.45 -12.62 0.78
CA ALA A 248 -12.52 -12.19 1.83
C ALA A 248 -13.27 -11.49 2.97
N ARG A 249 -14.19 -10.57 2.66
CA ARG A 249 -15.03 -9.87 3.64
C ARG A 249 -15.91 -10.83 4.43
N ALA A 250 -16.53 -11.78 3.76
CA ALA A 250 -17.34 -12.81 4.42
C ALA A 250 -16.50 -13.69 5.37
N ALA A 251 -15.18 -13.77 5.15
CA ALA A 251 -14.21 -14.41 6.02
C ALA A 251 -13.62 -13.48 7.11
N GLY A 252 -14.11 -12.25 7.24
CA GLY A 252 -13.65 -11.27 8.24
C GLY A 252 -12.36 -10.53 7.87
N ILE A 253 -11.98 -10.51 6.59
CA ILE A 253 -10.80 -9.81 6.08
C ILE A 253 -11.25 -8.56 5.32
N ALA A 254 -10.83 -7.38 5.77
CA ALA A 254 -11.01 -6.15 5.02
C ALA A 254 -10.13 -6.16 3.76
N VAL A 255 -10.57 -5.50 2.69
CA VAL A 255 -9.76 -5.28 1.49
C VAL A 255 -9.74 -3.80 1.19
N VAL A 256 -8.55 -3.22 1.05
CA VAL A 256 -8.35 -1.81 0.72
C VAL A 256 -7.61 -1.72 -0.62
N CYS A 257 -8.13 -0.93 -1.55
CA CYS A 257 -7.54 -0.70 -2.87
C CYS A 257 -7.71 0.77 -3.30
N VAL A 258 -7.07 1.16 -4.40
CA VAL A 258 -7.08 2.55 -4.91
C VAL A 258 -8.48 2.97 -5.36
N SER A 259 -9.18 2.10 -6.06
CA SER A 259 -10.55 2.32 -6.48
C SER A 259 -11.26 0.97 -6.64
N SER A 260 -12.47 0.91 -6.12
CA SER A 260 -13.43 -0.13 -6.43
C SER A 260 -14.79 0.55 -6.53
N ARG A 261 -15.76 -0.13 -7.09
CA ARG A 261 -17.16 0.35 -7.09
C ARG A 261 -17.82 0.27 -5.71
N ASP A 262 -17.07 -0.18 -4.71
CA ASP A 262 -17.61 -0.37 -3.38
C ASP A 262 -17.43 0.90 -2.54
N PRO A 263 -18.53 1.53 -2.07
CA PRO A 263 -18.48 2.74 -1.24
C PRO A 263 -17.66 2.59 0.05
N LEU A 264 -17.42 1.36 0.52
CA LEU A 264 -16.59 1.10 1.69
C LEU A 264 -15.09 1.26 1.41
N LEU A 265 -14.69 1.23 0.11
CA LEU A 265 -13.30 1.37 -0.31
C LEU A 265 -12.96 2.77 -0.85
N GLU A 266 -13.96 3.62 -1.11
CA GLU A 266 -13.79 4.90 -1.81
C GLU A 266 -13.65 6.18 -0.97
N PRO A 267 -13.73 6.22 0.38
CA PRO A 267 -13.67 7.51 1.06
C PRO A 267 -12.24 8.02 1.23
N TRP A 268 -11.22 7.25 0.87
CA TRP A 268 -9.82 7.57 1.14
C TRP A 268 -9.19 8.37 0.00
N MET A 269 -8.44 9.41 0.39
CA MET A 269 -7.66 10.23 -0.52
C MET A 269 -6.30 10.55 0.11
N GLY A 270 -5.27 10.58 -0.72
CA GLY A 270 -3.95 10.99 -0.30
C GLY A 270 -3.84 12.51 -0.20
N MET A 271 -3.22 13.00 0.86
CA MET A 271 -2.90 14.43 1.04
C MET A 271 -1.40 14.67 0.97
N GLY A 272 -1.06 15.90 0.62
CA GLY A 272 0.29 16.42 0.66
C GLY A 272 0.64 17.05 2.01
N GLN A 273 1.86 17.56 2.08
CA GLN A 273 2.43 18.23 3.23
C GLN A 273 3.28 19.43 2.83
N ALA A 274 3.36 20.43 3.68
CA ALA A 274 4.28 21.56 3.48
C ALA A 274 5.73 21.06 3.44
N LEU A 275 6.54 21.68 2.59
CA LEU A 275 7.98 21.40 2.57
C LEU A 275 8.59 21.70 3.94
N TYR A 276 9.27 20.74 4.53
CA TYR A 276 9.79 20.80 5.91
C TYR A 276 8.73 20.97 7.01
N GLY A 277 7.45 20.81 6.71
CA GLY A 277 6.36 20.84 7.68
C GLY A 277 6.42 19.68 8.67
N ASP A 278 5.75 19.82 9.81
CA ASP A 278 5.59 18.76 10.80
C ASP A 278 4.51 17.76 10.30
N PRO A 279 4.83 16.48 10.03
CA PRO A 279 3.86 15.49 9.60
C PRO A 279 2.72 15.22 10.60
N ASN A 280 2.86 15.73 11.81
CA ASN A 280 1.87 15.58 12.88
C ASN A 280 0.99 16.83 13.08
N ASP A 281 1.34 17.97 12.43
CA ASP A 281 0.55 19.20 12.51
C ASP A 281 -0.45 19.31 11.34
N PRO A 282 -1.76 19.30 11.62
CA PRO A 282 -2.77 19.51 10.58
C PRO A 282 -2.64 20.84 9.82
N ALA A 283 -1.98 21.85 10.39
CA ALA A 283 -1.72 23.14 9.73
C ALA A 283 -0.71 23.01 8.57
N ASP A 284 0.12 21.96 8.58
CA ASP A 284 1.08 21.66 7.54
C ASP A 284 0.52 20.73 6.45
N CYS A 285 -0.71 20.24 6.60
CA CYS A 285 -1.37 19.47 5.54
C CYS A 285 -1.63 20.34 4.31
N ARG A 286 -1.50 19.73 3.14
CA ARG A 286 -1.71 20.36 1.81
C ARG A 286 -2.58 19.45 0.95
N PRO A 287 -3.24 19.98 -0.07
CA PRO A 287 -3.76 19.15 -1.15
C PRO A 287 -2.66 18.24 -1.70
N GLY A 288 -3.01 17.04 -2.13
CA GLY A 288 -2.05 16.13 -2.77
C GLY A 288 -1.60 16.67 -4.14
N ALA A 289 -0.32 16.62 -4.43
CA ALA A 289 0.27 17.25 -5.61
C ALA A 289 -0.43 16.85 -6.91
N PHE A 290 -0.73 15.55 -7.09
CA PHE A 290 -1.33 15.06 -8.35
C PHE A 290 -2.78 15.52 -8.57
N TRP A 291 -3.49 16.03 -7.56
CA TRP A 291 -4.89 16.45 -7.67
C TRP A 291 -5.15 17.91 -7.25
N GLU A 292 -4.12 18.63 -6.78
CA GLU A 292 -4.25 20.01 -6.31
C GLU A 292 -4.87 20.94 -7.36
N ASP A 293 -4.46 20.80 -8.62
CA ASP A 293 -5.00 21.61 -9.72
C ASP A 293 -6.51 21.39 -9.91
N SER A 294 -7.00 20.16 -9.71
CA SER A 294 -8.42 19.87 -9.79
C SER A 294 -9.23 20.53 -8.68
N LEU A 295 -8.63 20.74 -7.50
CA LEU A 295 -9.27 21.49 -6.40
C LEU A 295 -9.50 22.94 -6.82
N TYR A 296 -8.49 23.59 -7.37
CA TYR A 296 -8.58 25.00 -7.72
C TYR A 296 -9.36 25.25 -9.03
N SER A 297 -9.45 24.26 -9.92
CA SER A 297 -10.31 24.33 -11.12
C SER A 297 -11.79 24.03 -10.81
N GLY A 298 -12.11 23.52 -9.62
CA GLY A 298 -13.47 23.16 -9.21
C GLY A 298 -13.91 21.76 -9.69
N GLU A 299 -12.99 20.95 -10.20
CA GLU A 299 -13.26 19.58 -10.66
C GLU A 299 -13.12 18.54 -9.53
N TYR A 300 -12.52 18.93 -8.41
CA TYR A 300 -12.28 18.05 -7.27
C TYR A 300 -13.57 17.69 -6.54
N ARG A 301 -13.78 16.38 -6.30
CA ARG A 301 -15.04 15.85 -5.75
C ARG A 301 -15.13 15.88 -4.22
N GLY A 302 -14.01 16.09 -3.51
CA GLY A 302 -13.93 16.01 -2.05
C GLY A 302 -14.34 17.27 -1.30
N THR A 303 -14.82 18.30 -1.99
CA THR A 303 -15.20 19.60 -1.37
C THR A 303 -16.38 19.52 -0.39
N ASP A 304 -17.17 18.45 -0.47
CA ASP A 304 -18.29 18.17 0.46
C ASP A 304 -17.85 17.59 1.82
N GLY A 305 -16.54 17.34 1.99
CA GLY A 305 -15.97 16.74 3.19
C GLY A 305 -16.26 15.24 3.35
N SER A 306 -16.65 14.55 2.27
CA SER A 306 -16.87 13.09 2.26
C SER A 306 -15.57 12.30 2.28
N LEU A 307 -14.46 12.87 1.77
CA LEU A 307 -13.19 12.22 1.68
C LEU A 307 -12.39 12.27 2.98
N LEU A 308 -11.79 11.14 3.33
CA LEU A 308 -10.88 10.94 4.44
C LEU A 308 -9.43 11.01 3.93
N LEU A 309 -8.67 11.94 4.48
CA LEU A 309 -7.31 12.25 4.03
C LEU A 309 -6.28 11.58 4.91
N VAL A 310 -5.30 10.95 4.27
CA VAL A 310 -4.13 10.35 4.92
C VAL A 310 -2.84 10.77 4.19
N PRO A 311 -1.67 10.70 4.85
CA PRO A 311 -0.40 11.10 4.24
C PRO A 311 -0.09 10.31 2.95
N MET A 312 0.34 11.04 1.90
CA MET A 312 0.70 10.48 0.62
C MET A 312 2.03 11.08 0.09
N ASP A 313 2.12 12.41 -0.03
CA ASP A 313 3.31 13.07 -0.55
C ASP A 313 4.39 13.23 0.53
N ARG A 314 5.61 13.50 0.09
CA ARG A 314 6.80 13.75 0.93
C ARG A 314 7.08 12.60 1.89
N ARG A 315 6.97 11.38 1.35
CA ARG A 315 7.19 10.14 2.11
C ARG A 315 8.55 9.54 1.79
N THR A 316 9.20 9.08 2.83
CA THR A 316 10.36 8.20 2.74
C THR A 316 9.91 6.77 2.93
N VAL A 317 10.34 5.90 2.04
CA VAL A 317 9.96 4.49 1.98
C VAL A 317 11.18 3.61 1.77
N ALA A 318 11.04 2.30 1.98
CA ALA A 318 12.08 1.33 1.68
C ALA A 318 12.43 1.34 0.18
N SER A 319 13.71 1.29 -0.13
CA SER A 319 14.24 1.20 -1.49
C SER A 319 14.71 -0.23 -1.80
N PRO A 320 14.49 -0.76 -3.01
CA PRO A 320 15.05 -2.05 -3.42
C PRO A 320 16.55 -2.02 -3.68
N ALA A 321 17.19 -0.84 -3.60
CA ALA A 321 18.62 -0.66 -3.87
C ALA A 321 19.55 -1.17 -2.74
N GLY A 322 19.00 -1.68 -1.64
CA GLY A 322 19.73 -2.30 -0.54
C GLY A 322 18.88 -2.49 0.70
N GLU A 323 19.34 -3.37 1.60
CA GLU A 323 18.62 -3.79 2.81
C GLU A 323 18.31 -2.64 3.80
N ALA A 324 19.05 -1.54 3.71
CA ALA A 324 18.93 -0.37 4.58
C ALA A 324 18.80 0.95 3.80
N GLU A 325 18.51 0.86 2.50
CA GLU A 325 18.39 2.02 1.62
C GLU A 325 16.96 2.55 1.57
N TYR A 326 16.82 3.87 1.44
CA TYR A 326 15.53 4.55 1.43
C TYR A 326 15.39 5.46 0.21
N ALA A 327 14.16 5.59 -0.27
CA ALA A 327 13.80 6.57 -1.29
C ALA A 327 12.78 7.58 -0.74
N TYR A 328 12.99 8.85 -1.04
CA TYR A 328 12.08 9.94 -0.75
C TYR A 328 11.27 10.26 -2.02
N PHE A 329 9.97 10.32 -1.88
CA PHE A 329 9.04 10.71 -2.93
C PHE A 329 8.43 12.08 -2.58
N ALA A 330 8.75 13.09 -3.37
CA ALA A 330 8.19 14.43 -3.22
C ALA A 330 6.70 14.45 -3.53
N GLU A 331 6.32 13.73 -4.58
CA GLU A 331 4.94 13.45 -4.96
C GLU A 331 4.68 11.95 -4.79
N GLY A 332 3.67 11.63 -4.01
CA GLY A 332 3.19 10.26 -3.85
C GLY A 332 2.07 9.94 -4.84
N GLY A 333 1.56 8.72 -4.75
CA GLY A 333 0.37 8.29 -5.46
C GLY A 333 -0.65 7.69 -4.49
N MET A 334 -1.86 7.45 -4.97
CA MET A 334 -2.88 6.72 -4.17
C MET A 334 -2.34 5.37 -3.66
N SER A 335 -1.33 4.83 -4.31
CA SER A 335 -0.62 3.62 -3.88
C SER A 335 -0.01 3.73 -2.48
N TRP A 336 0.34 4.94 -2.02
CA TRP A 336 0.84 5.17 -0.64
C TRP A 336 -0.30 5.25 0.38
N THR A 337 -1.48 5.70 -0.06
CA THR A 337 -2.69 5.80 0.78
C THR A 337 -3.18 4.43 1.23
N VAL A 338 -3.20 3.45 0.34
CA VAL A 338 -3.76 2.10 0.57
C VAL A 338 -3.05 1.36 1.72
N PRO A 339 -1.72 1.19 1.71
CA PRO A 339 -1.00 0.53 2.80
C PRO A 339 -1.06 1.32 4.11
N TYR A 340 -1.12 2.65 4.05
CA TYR A 340 -1.29 3.47 5.24
C TYR A 340 -2.63 3.19 5.93
N VAL A 341 -3.72 3.13 5.17
CA VAL A 341 -5.06 2.78 5.69
C VAL A 341 -5.08 1.35 6.23
N ALA A 342 -4.43 0.40 5.56
CA ALA A 342 -4.30 -0.96 6.06
C ALA A 342 -3.58 -1.01 7.41
N GLY A 343 -2.51 -0.21 7.58
CA GLY A 343 -1.84 -0.04 8.86
C GLY A 343 -2.74 0.57 9.95
N LEU A 344 -3.49 1.64 9.64
CA LEU A 344 -4.46 2.23 10.58
C LEU A 344 -5.52 1.20 11.03
N TYR A 345 -6.03 0.39 10.09
CA TYR A 345 -6.98 -0.66 10.44
C TYR A 345 -6.36 -1.76 11.30
N ALA A 346 -5.08 -2.08 11.08
CA ALA A 346 -4.36 -3.02 11.96
C ALA A 346 -4.21 -2.47 13.39
N LEU A 347 -3.98 -1.17 13.58
CA LEU A 347 -4.01 -0.53 14.91
C LEU A 347 -5.40 -0.65 15.55
N ALA A 348 -6.46 -0.44 14.77
CA ALA A 348 -7.83 -0.60 15.25
C ALA A 348 -8.13 -2.05 15.68
N CYS A 349 -7.69 -3.04 14.89
CA CYS A 349 -7.82 -4.45 15.23
C CYS A 349 -7.04 -4.85 16.50
N GLN A 350 -5.90 -4.23 16.78
CA GLN A 350 -5.18 -4.44 18.05
C GLN A 350 -5.96 -3.89 19.24
N VAL A 351 -6.59 -2.72 19.09
CA VAL A 351 -7.36 -2.06 20.16
C VAL A 351 -8.70 -2.75 20.41
N LYS A 352 -9.39 -3.16 19.35
CA LYS A 352 -10.68 -3.86 19.35
C LYS A 352 -10.61 -5.05 18.39
N PRO A 353 -10.26 -6.26 18.87
CA PRO A 353 -10.04 -7.42 17.99
C PRO A 353 -11.21 -7.80 17.09
N GLU A 354 -12.43 -7.54 17.53
CA GLU A 354 -13.66 -7.81 16.78
C GLU A 354 -14.11 -6.66 15.87
N VAL A 355 -13.35 -5.56 15.77
CA VAL A 355 -13.73 -4.40 14.96
C VAL A 355 -13.96 -4.81 13.50
N THR A 356 -15.09 -4.39 12.95
CA THR A 356 -15.36 -4.50 11.51
C THR A 356 -14.78 -3.29 10.76
N TYR A 357 -14.60 -3.44 9.45
CA TYR A 357 -14.10 -2.33 8.63
C TYR A 357 -15.11 -1.18 8.57
N GLU A 358 -16.41 -1.48 8.62
CA GLU A 358 -17.49 -0.50 8.69
C GLU A 358 -17.43 0.32 9.97
N GLU A 359 -17.25 -0.32 11.12
CA GLU A 359 -17.08 0.37 12.42
C GLU A 359 -15.83 1.26 12.42
N PHE A 360 -14.71 0.76 11.86
CA PHE A 360 -13.48 1.53 11.69
C PHE A 360 -13.71 2.77 10.82
N LEU A 361 -14.39 2.60 9.69
CA LEU A 361 -14.68 3.69 8.75
C LEU A 361 -15.61 4.74 9.37
N GLU A 362 -16.62 4.33 10.12
CA GLU A 362 -17.51 5.25 10.84
C GLU A 362 -16.75 6.02 11.94
N ALA A 363 -15.89 5.36 12.70
CA ALA A 363 -15.03 6.00 13.68
C ALA A 363 -14.08 7.01 13.01
N ALA A 364 -13.49 6.64 11.85
CA ALA A 364 -12.65 7.55 11.07
C ALA A 364 -13.42 8.79 10.63
N ARG A 365 -14.63 8.63 10.06
CA ARG A 365 -15.48 9.73 9.59
C ARG A 365 -15.93 10.66 10.70
N SER A 366 -16.32 10.11 11.84
CA SER A 366 -16.84 10.88 12.97
C SER A 366 -15.78 11.68 13.72
N THR A 367 -14.50 11.25 13.64
CA THR A 367 -13.38 11.86 14.39
C THR A 367 -12.41 12.65 13.53
N ALA A 368 -12.53 12.56 12.21
CA ALA A 368 -11.68 13.29 11.28
C ALA A 368 -11.92 14.81 11.35
N ARG A 369 -10.87 15.58 11.07
CA ARG A 369 -10.86 17.04 11.15
C ARG A 369 -10.96 17.65 9.76
N PRO A 370 -11.91 18.59 9.52
CA PRO A 370 -12.00 19.28 8.24
C PRO A 370 -10.75 20.14 8.01
N VAL A 371 -10.32 20.19 6.74
CA VAL A 371 -9.19 21.00 6.30
C VAL A 371 -9.53 21.76 5.03
N SER A 372 -8.90 22.93 4.88
CA SER A 372 -9.05 23.80 3.72
C SER A 372 -7.71 24.34 3.27
N ALA A 373 -7.55 24.52 1.96
CA ALA A 373 -6.47 25.26 1.38
C ALA A 373 -6.91 26.71 1.06
N TRP A 374 -5.98 27.64 1.02
CA TRP A 374 -6.23 29.03 0.71
C TRP A 374 -5.44 29.46 -0.51
N ARG A 375 -6.12 30.06 -1.49
CA ARG A 375 -5.51 30.63 -2.68
C ARG A 375 -6.23 31.94 -3.06
N ASP A 376 -5.50 33.02 -3.23
CA ASP A 376 -6.06 34.35 -3.58
C ASP A 376 -7.21 34.78 -2.64
N GLU A 377 -7.04 34.59 -1.34
CA GLU A 377 -8.03 34.88 -0.27
C GLU A 377 -9.32 34.03 -0.32
N ILE A 378 -9.36 33.02 -1.19
CA ILE A 378 -10.47 32.08 -1.31
C ILE A 378 -10.15 30.79 -0.53
N GLU A 379 -11.13 30.35 0.27
CA GLU A 379 -11.06 29.07 0.99
C GLU A 379 -11.55 27.94 0.10
N TYR A 380 -10.75 26.87 0.03
CA TYR A 380 -11.06 25.63 -0.70
C TYR A 380 -11.06 24.45 0.28
N PRO A 381 -12.24 24.02 0.79
CA PRO A 381 -12.34 22.79 1.56
C PRO A 381 -11.94 21.59 0.68
N TYR A 382 -11.12 20.66 1.22
CA TYR A 382 -10.67 19.53 0.41
C TYR A 382 -10.79 18.15 1.09
N GLY A 383 -11.46 18.09 2.24
CA GLY A 383 -11.74 16.82 2.91
C GLY A 383 -11.56 16.91 4.42
N LYS A 384 -11.37 15.74 5.04
CA LYS A 384 -11.14 15.62 6.50
C LYS A 384 -9.91 14.78 6.75
N VAL A 385 -8.93 15.32 7.44
CA VAL A 385 -7.73 14.59 7.87
C VAL A 385 -8.11 13.63 9.00
N VAL A 386 -7.74 12.38 8.85
CA VAL A 386 -7.95 11.35 9.88
C VAL A 386 -7.20 11.72 11.15
N ASN A 387 -7.83 11.44 12.28
CA ASN A 387 -7.23 11.59 13.60
C ASN A 387 -7.09 10.22 14.26
N PRO A 388 -5.94 9.52 14.10
CA PRO A 388 -5.78 8.15 14.57
C PRO A 388 -6.04 7.99 16.07
N ALA A 389 -5.60 8.95 16.89
CA ALA A 389 -5.81 8.87 18.33
C ALA A 389 -7.30 8.94 18.71
N ALA A 390 -8.07 9.87 18.12
CA ALA A 390 -9.49 9.99 18.37
C ALA A 390 -10.29 8.83 17.76
N LEU A 391 -9.89 8.33 16.58
CA LEU A 391 -10.46 7.15 15.95
C LEU A 391 -10.38 5.93 16.88
N LEU A 392 -9.17 5.65 17.38
CA LEU A 392 -8.92 4.48 18.24
C LEU A 392 -9.62 4.62 19.61
N GLU A 393 -9.77 5.85 20.13
CA GLU A 393 -10.53 6.07 21.34
C GLU A 393 -12.04 5.88 21.13
N ALA A 394 -12.58 6.25 19.97
CA ALA A 394 -13.99 6.04 19.64
C ALA A 394 -14.36 4.55 19.46
N LEU A 395 -13.37 3.68 19.22
CA LEU A 395 -13.58 2.23 19.07
C LEU A 395 -13.55 1.46 20.40
N ARG A 396 -13.02 2.05 21.47
CA ARG A 396 -12.96 1.44 22.81
C ARG A 396 -14.33 1.39 23.48
#